data_4e28cceaedff3c609ecba5d57bc69e01
#
_entry.id   4e28cceaedff3c609ecba5d57bc69e01
#
_cell.length_a   1.000
_cell.length_b   1.000
_cell.length_c   1.000
_cell.angle_alpha   90.00
_cell.angle_beta   90.00
_cell.angle_gamma   90.00
#
_symmetry.space_group_name_H-M   'P 1'
#
loop_
_entity.id
_entity.type
_entity.pdbx_description
1 polymer ?
#
loop_
_entity_poly.entity_id
_entity_poly.type
_entity_poly.pdbx_seq_one_letter_code
_entity_poly.pdbx_strand_id
1 'polypeptide(L)'
;MAGKDSSPDRNTRFVESSRGILTYTQLAPLIAERVLACEEALVAGAFDDCPLDERLLVQFHRLICADLFPEWAGRWRCVDVRVGNLCPPDSYLVPQMMRDYAGDLAARWNTLAPVAGHLALETLAFAEGRLLTIHPFFDFNGRVTRLWRREILRRARLPQVVLTVEGDEHRSAYFRALEAADDCDWKPLSDHWALRFEQIPPPTLQAVPTDGDRVEGA
;
A
#
# COMPACT_ATOMS: atom_id res chain seq x y z
N MET A 1 -21.90 32.10 16.19
CA MET A 1 -22.24 31.70 14.81
C MET A 1 -21.23 30.65 14.37
N ALA A 2 -21.64 29.39 14.34
CA ALA A 2 -20.78 28.28 13.97
C ALA A 2 -20.60 28.27 12.45
N GLY A 3 -19.34 28.41 11.99
CA GLY A 3 -18.98 28.26 10.58
C GLY A 3 -19.23 26.82 10.14
N LYS A 4 -20.11 26.64 9.16
CA LYS A 4 -20.30 25.37 8.46
C LYS A 4 -19.02 25.04 7.73
N ASP A 5 -18.36 23.97 8.15
CA ASP A 5 -17.27 23.31 7.42
C ASP A 5 -17.85 22.79 6.10
N SER A 6 -17.50 23.45 5.00
CA SER A 6 -17.98 23.15 3.66
C SER A 6 -16.95 22.30 2.90
N SER A 7 -16.38 21.30 3.54
CA SER A 7 -15.65 20.25 2.80
C SER A 7 -16.68 19.48 1.94
N PRO A 8 -16.58 19.48 0.60
CA PRO A 8 -17.52 18.75 -0.23
C PRO A 8 -17.44 17.26 0.14
N ASP A 9 -18.60 16.70 0.43
CA ASP A 9 -18.76 15.27 0.70
C ASP A 9 -18.04 14.48 -0.41
N ARG A 10 -17.19 13.50 -0.04
CA ARG A 10 -16.44 12.68 -1.01
C ARG A 10 -17.32 12.09 -2.10
N ASN A 11 -18.61 11.90 -1.80
CA ASN A 11 -19.62 11.38 -2.72
C ASN A 11 -19.96 12.33 -3.88
N THR A 12 -19.65 13.63 -3.77
CA THR A 12 -19.98 14.64 -4.78
C THR A 12 -18.80 15.06 -5.65
N ARG A 13 -17.57 14.52 -5.39
CA ARG A 13 -16.43 14.83 -6.22
C ARG A 13 -16.55 14.14 -7.58
N PHE A 14 -16.59 14.93 -8.64
CA PHE A 14 -16.61 14.47 -10.03
C PHE A 14 -15.18 14.34 -10.57
N VAL A 15 -14.94 13.31 -11.36
CA VAL A 15 -13.66 13.06 -12.02
C VAL A 15 -13.93 12.78 -13.50
N GLU A 16 -13.22 13.48 -14.39
CA GLU A 16 -13.26 13.24 -15.82
C GLU A 16 -12.43 12.00 -16.14
N SER A 17 -13.05 11.05 -16.86
CA SER A 17 -12.40 9.80 -17.26
C SER A 17 -12.67 9.50 -18.73
N SER A 18 -12.00 8.49 -19.30
CA SER A 18 -12.27 7.99 -20.66
C SER A 18 -13.72 7.52 -20.87
N ARG A 19 -14.44 7.25 -19.78
CA ARG A 19 -15.85 6.86 -19.78
C ARG A 19 -16.81 8.02 -19.51
N GLY A 20 -16.30 9.26 -19.55
CA GLY A 20 -17.04 10.47 -19.19
C GLY A 20 -16.84 10.87 -17.72
N ILE A 21 -17.69 11.78 -17.27
CA ILE A 21 -17.63 12.30 -15.90
C ILE A 21 -18.24 11.28 -14.93
N LEU A 22 -17.46 10.83 -13.97
CA LEU A 22 -17.86 9.87 -12.94
C LEU A 22 -17.79 10.52 -11.54
N THR A 23 -18.68 10.11 -10.65
CA THR A 23 -18.54 10.38 -9.23
C THR A 23 -17.52 9.40 -8.61
N TYR A 24 -16.93 9.75 -7.46
CA TYR A 24 -16.06 8.84 -6.73
C TYR A 24 -16.77 7.52 -6.34
N THR A 25 -18.08 7.58 -6.07
CA THR A 25 -18.90 6.39 -5.79
C THR A 25 -18.99 5.46 -7.00
N GLN A 26 -19.11 6.00 -8.21
CA GLN A 26 -19.11 5.20 -9.44
C GLN A 26 -17.72 4.69 -9.81
N LEU A 27 -16.68 5.46 -9.51
CA LEU A 27 -15.29 5.11 -9.79
C LEU A 27 -14.75 4.02 -8.85
N ALA A 28 -15.14 4.05 -7.57
CA ALA A 28 -14.61 3.16 -6.54
C ALA A 28 -14.71 1.66 -6.89
N PRO A 29 -15.84 1.09 -7.34
CA PRO A 29 -15.92 -0.31 -7.71
C PRO A 29 -15.07 -0.66 -8.94
N LEU A 30 -14.96 0.25 -9.91
CA LEU A 30 -14.14 0.04 -11.10
C LEU A 30 -12.66 -0.09 -10.76
N ILE A 31 -12.18 0.78 -9.87
CA ILE A 31 -10.78 0.70 -9.39
C ILE A 31 -10.58 -0.51 -8.47
N ALA A 32 -11.57 -0.85 -7.63
CA ALA A 32 -11.47 -2.00 -6.73
C ALA A 32 -11.29 -3.32 -7.51
N GLU A 33 -12.02 -3.50 -8.60
CA GLU A 33 -11.89 -4.65 -9.51
C GLU A 33 -10.46 -4.79 -10.04
N ARG A 34 -9.85 -3.68 -10.48
CA ARG A 34 -8.48 -3.68 -11.01
C ARG A 34 -7.42 -3.90 -9.94
N VAL A 35 -7.65 -3.37 -8.75
CA VAL A 35 -6.77 -3.65 -7.59
C VAL A 35 -6.81 -5.14 -7.27
N LEU A 36 -8.01 -5.75 -7.25
CA LEU A 36 -8.15 -7.20 -7.02
C LEU A 36 -7.42 -8.02 -8.08
N ALA A 37 -7.58 -7.69 -9.36
CA ALA A 37 -6.85 -8.36 -10.44
C ALA A 37 -5.32 -8.22 -10.30
N CYS A 38 -4.83 -7.05 -9.86
CA CYS A 38 -3.41 -6.88 -9.54
C CYS A 38 -2.98 -7.74 -8.34
N GLU A 39 -3.81 -7.85 -7.31
CA GLU A 39 -3.53 -8.70 -6.13
C GLU A 39 -3.46 -10.19 -6.53
N GLU A 40 -4.33 -10.66 -7.41
CA GLU A 40 -4.29 -12.01 -7.97
C GLU A 40 -3.02 -12.25 -8.80
N ALA A 41 -2.64 -11.27 -9.64
CA ALA A 41 -1.41 -11.32 -10.42
C ALA A 41 -0.15 -11.35 -9.53
N LEU A 42 -0.13 -10.60 -8.42
CA LEU A 42 0.94 -10.66 -7.42
C LEU A 42 1.07 -12.05 -6.82
N VAL A 43 -0.03 -12.66 -6.41
CA VAL A 43 -0.04 -14.03 -5.86
C VAL A 43 0.44 -15.05 -6.88
N ALA A 44 0.09 -14.86 -8.15
CA ALA A 44 0.52 -15.71 -9.26
C ALA A 44 1.99 -15.51 -9.67
N GLY A 45 2.72 -14.55 -9.06
CA GLY A 45 4.13 -14.28 -9.37
C GLY A 45 4.37 -13.50 -10.66
N ALA A 46 3.34 -12.83 -11.21
CA ALA A 46 3.45 -12.10 -12.47
C ALA A 46 4.50 -10.98 -12.48
N PHE A 47 4.99 -10.57 -11.30
CA PHE A 47 5.97 -9.49 -11.15
C PHE A 47 7.31 -9.97 -10.58
N ASP A 48 7.56 -11.30 -10.48
CA ASP A 48 8.76 -11.85 -9.85
C ASP A 48 10.06 -11.38 -10.50
N ASP A 49 10.07 -11.25 -11.82
CA ASP A 49 11.20 -10.77 -12.61
C ASP A 49 11.33 -9.22 -12.60
N CYS A 50 10.36 -8.49 -12.05
CA CYS A 50 10.42 -7.04 -11.98
C CYS A 50 11.26 -6.60 -10.77
N PRO A 51 12.22 -5.67 -10.91
CA PRO A 51 12.90 -5.08 -9.76
C PRO A 51 11.91 -4.42 -8.78
N LEU A 52 12.21 -4.49 -7.48
CA LEU A 52 11.41 -3.81 -6.46
C LEU A 52 11.85 -2.33 -6.38
N ASP A 53 11.50 -1.58 -7.40
CA ASP A 53 11.86 -0.18 -7.56
C ASP A 53 10.66 0.68 -8.00
N GLU A 54 10.93 1.95 -8.30
CA GLU A 54 9.91 2.91 -8.70
C GLU A 54 9.19 2.54 -10.00
N ARG A 55 9.78 1.71 -10.86
CA ARG A 55 9.15 1.26 -12.11
C ARG A 55 8.01 0.30 -11.85
N LEU A 56 8.13 -0.55 -10.83
CA LEU A 56 7.04 -1.44 -10.43
C LEU A 56 5.86 -0.64 -9.84
N LEU A 57 6.13 0.43 -9.09
CA LEU A 57 5.08 1.35 -8.61
C LEU A 57 4.33 2.02 -9.77
N VAL A 58 5.06 2.47 -10.79
CA VAL A 58 4.49 3.01 -12.03
C VAL A 58 3.62 1.97 -12.73
N GLN A 59 4.07 0.72 -12.79
CA GLN A 59 3.31 -0.38 -13.40
C GLN A 59 2.03 -0.66 -12.62
N PHE A 60 2.06 -0.74 -11.30
CA PHE A 60 0.85 -0.90 -10.48
C PHE A 60 -0.15 0.22 -10.71
N HIS A 61 0.32 1.48 -10.69
CA HIS A 61 -0.55 2.61 -10.94
C HIS A 61 -1.18 2.54 -12.34
N ARG A 62 -0.41 2.16 -13.36
CA ARG A 62 -0.91 1.98 -14.72
C ARG A 62 -1.96 0.89 -14.81
N LEU A 63 -1.74 -0.25 -14.19
CA LEU A 63 -2.66 -1.39 -14.20
C LEU A 63 -4.01 -1.07 -13.55
N ILE A 64 -4.03 -0.29 -12.48
CA ILE A 64 -5.28 0.01 -11.78
C ILE A 64 -6.12 1.12 -12.43
N CYS A 65 -5.54 1.94 -13.32
CA CYS A 65 -6.30 3.11 -13.82
C CYS A 65 -6.09 3.51 -15.27
N ALA A 66 -5.26 2.82 -16.08
CA ALA A 66 -4.90 3.28 -17.43
C ALA A 66 -6.08 3.33 -18.41
N ASP A 67 -7.04 2.43 -18.31
CA ASP A 67 -8.23 2.43 -19.16
C ASP A 67 -9.22 3.55 -18.81
N LEU A 68 -9.15 4.08 -17.60
CA LEU A 68 -9.99 5.18 -17.14
C LEU A 68 -9.28 6.53 -17.30
N PHE A 69 -7.96 6.55 -17.12
CA PHE A 69 -7.17 7.77 -17.06
C PHE A 69 -5.86 7.63 -17.85
N PRO A 70 -5.92 7.43 -19.18
CA PRO A 70 -4.73 7.16 -20.00
C PRO A 70 -3.71 8.30 -19.99
N GLU A 71 -4.12 9.52 -19.69
CA GLU A 71 -3.25 10.69 -19.74
C GLU A 71 -2.23 10.75 -18.61
N TRP A 72 -2.60 10.29 -17.40
CA TRP A 72 -1.74 10.36 -16.22
C TRP A 72 -1.47 9.01 -15.54
N ALA A 73 -2.13 7.93 -15.98
CA ALA A 73 -1.87 6.60 -15.44
C ALA A 73 -0.41 6.15 -15.66
N GLY A 74 0.24 5.71 -14.60
CA GLY A 74 1.64 5.31 -14.66
C GLY A 74 2.62 6.46 -14.89
N ARG A 75 2.24 7.68 -14.55
CA ARG A 75 3.11 8.87 -14.62
C ARG A 75 3.16 9.56 -13.26
N TRP A 76 4.33 10.10 -12.94
CA TRP A 76 4.45 10.98 -11.78
C TRP A 76 3.59 12.23 -11.99
N ARG A 77 3.02 12.72 -10.90
CA ARG A 77 2.28 13.98 -10.95
C ARG A 77 3.17 15.13 -11.38
N CYS A 78 2.64 16.00 -12.20
CA CYS A 78 3.26 17.25 -12.64
C CYS A 78 2.58 18.49 -12.03
N VAL A 79 1.69 18.27 -11.08
CA VAL A 79 0.99 19.32 -10.33
C VAL A 79 1.13 19.06 -8.84
N ASP A 80 1.10 20.14 -8.07
CA ASP A 80 1.11 20.03 -6.61
C ASP A 80 -0.26 19.61 -6.11
N VAL A 81 -0.26 18.76 -5.11
CA VAL A 81 -1.48 18.17 -4.54
C VAL A 81 -1.51 18.42 -3.03
N ARG A 82 -2.69 18.31 -2.44
CA ARG A 82 -2.89 18.36 -0.99
C ARG A 82 -3.67 17.14 -0.54
N VAL A 83 -3.24 16.52 0.56
CA VAL A 83 -3.85 15.30 1.10
C VAL A 83 -4.22 15.55 2.57
N GLY A 84 -5.45 15.95 2.82
CA GLY A 84 -5.85 16.40 4.15
C GLY A 84 -5.01 17.60 4.61
N ASN A 85 -4.25 17.42 5.68
CA ASN A 85 -3.32 18.43 6.21
C ASN A 85 -1.92 18.34 5.60
N LEU A 86 -1.57 17.21 4.98
CA LEU A 86 -0.28 17.01 4.33
C LEU A 86 -0.18 17.86 3.07
N CYS A 87 0.94 18.58 2.93
CA CYS A 87 1.39 19.20 1.68
C CYS A 87 2.57 18.36 1.16
N PRO A 88 2.33 17.40 0.25
CA PRO A 88 3.41 16.64 -0.35
C PRO A 88 4.45 17.54 -1.02
N PRO A 89 5.69 17.06 -1.22
CA PRO A 89 6.74 17.82 -1.90
C PRO A 89 6.30 18.35 -3.26
N ASP A 90 6.94 19.42 -3.72
CA ASP A 90 6.67 19.99 -5.03
C ASP A 90 6.78 18.94 -6.14
N SER A 91 5.91 19.01 -7.13
CA SER A 91 5.77 17.99 -8.17
C SER A 91 7.05 17.77 -8.99
N TYR A 92 7.86 18.80 -9.20
CA TYR A 92 9.14 18.69 -9.93
C TYR A 92 10.21 17.88 -9.18
N LEU A 93 10.09 17.72 -7.86
CA LEU A 93 10.99 16.91 -7.03
C LEU A 93 10.65 15.41 -7.06
N VAL A 94 9.41 15.07 -7.38
CA VAL A 94 8.91 13.69 -7.30
C VAL A 94 9.81 12.67 -8.04
N PRO A 95 10.28 12.92 -9.28
CA PRO A 95 11.11 11.95 -9.97
C PRO A 95 12.43 11.65 -9.26
N GLN A 96 13.06 12.65 -8.64
CA GLN A 96 14.27 12.44 -7.86
C GLN A 96 13.97 11.71 -6.56
N MET A 97 12.96 12.16 -5.84
CA MET A 97 12.58 11.55 -4.56
C MET A 97 12.17 10.07 -4.70
N MET A 98 11.58 9.69 -5.84
CA MET A 98 11.23 8.28 -6.10
C MET A 98 12.46 7.43 -6.40
N ARG A 99 13.49 7.97 -7.08
CA ARG A 99 14.77 7.28 -7.26
C ARG A 99 15.49 7.09 -5.91
N ASP A 100 15.53 8.15 -5.09
CA ASP A 100 16.13 8.10 -3.76
C ASP A 100 15.40 7.10 -2.86
N TYR A 101 14.06 7.12 -2.87
CA TYR A 101 13.23 6.16 -2.17
C TYR A 101 13.54 4.70 -2.56
N ALA A 102 13.66 4.42 -3.86
CA ALA A 102 13.98 3.09 -4.35
C ALA A 102 15.38 2.64 -3.91
N GLY A 103 16.37 3.54 -3.96
CA GLY A 103 17.73 3.29 -3.47
C GLY A 103 17.78 3.01 -1.97
N ASP A 104 17.08 3.83 -1.17
CA ASP A 104 16.99 3.65 0.28
C ASP A 104 16.29 2.34 0.66
N LEU A 105 15.22 1.97 -0.05
CA LEU A 105 14.53 0.70 0.18
C LEU A 105 15.44 -0.49 -0.18
N ALA A 106 16.16 -0.41 -1.31
CA ALA A 106 17.10 -1.45 -1.71
C ALA A 106 18.23 -1.64 -0.67
N ALA A 107 18.76 -0.54 -0.10
CA ALA A 107 19.79 -0.60 0.95
C ALA A 107 19.24 -1.25 2.24
N ARG A 108 17.96 -1.07 2.54
CA ARG A 108 17.29 -1.63 3.73
C ARG A 108 16.78 -3.06 3.50
N TRP A 109 16.74 -3.56 2.26
CA TRP A 109 16.08 -4.83 1.91
C TRP A 109 16.52 -6.02 2.77
N ASN A 110 17.82 -6.14 3.05
CA ASN A 110 18.37 -7.24 3.82
C ASN A 110 17.89 -7.29 5.28
N THR A 111 17.29 -6.22 5.78
CA THR A 111 16.70 -6.17 7.14
C THR A 111 15.35 -6.87 7.22
N LEU A 112 14.70 -7.13 6.07
CA LEU A 112 13.39 -7.77 6.00
C LEU A 112 13.42 -9.29 6.17
N ALA A 113 14.60 -9.93 6.09
CA ALA A 113 14.74 -11.38 6.24
C ALA A 113 15.32 -11.74 7.62
N PRO A 114 14.96 -12.91 8.19
CA PRO A 114 13.81 -13.80 8.02
C PRO A 114 12.73 -13.68 9.11
N VAL A 115 12.85 -12.74 10.04
CA VAL A 115 11.89 -12.53 11.15
C VAL A 115 11.65 -11.03 11.29
N ALA A 116 10.41 -10.64 11.53
CA ALA A 116 10.01 -9.25 11.77
C ALA A 116 10.66 -8.65 13.02
N GLY A 117 11.99 -8.55 13.02
CA GLY A 117 12.76 -7.81 14.03
C GLY A 117 12.55 -6.30 13.90
N HIS A 118 13.02 -5.54 14.85
CA HIS A 118 12.88 -4.08 14.89
C HIS A 118 13.27 -3.40 13.56
N LEU A 119 14.39 -3.80 12.95
CA LEU A 119 14.84 -3.23 11.67
C LEU A 119 13.90 -3.55 10.50
N ALA A 120 13.26 -4.73 10.51
CA ALA A 120 12.29 -5.10 9.50
C ALA A 120 11.02 -4.23 9.62
N LEU A 121 10.53 -4.02 10.85
CA LEU A 121 9.37 -3.16 11.12
C LEU A 121 9.64 -1.71 10.71
N GLU A 122 10.83 -1.19 11.01
CA GLU A 122 11.25 0.14 10.59
C GLU A 122 11.34 0.27 9.07
N THR A 123 11.85 -0.77 8.39
CA THR A 123 11.91 -0.81 6.92
C THR A 123 10.52 -0.83 6.29
N LEU A 124 9.58 -1.57 6.87
CA LEU A 124 8.18 -1.58 6.41
C LEU A 124 7.50 -0.22 6.65
N ALA A 125 7.75 0.40 7.81
CA ALA A 125 7.27 1.74 8.12
C ALA A 125 7.81 2.79 7.14
N PHE A 126 9.13 2.74 6.85
CA PHE A 126 9.75 3.57 5.82
C PHE A 126 9.13 3.35 4.45
N ALA A 127 9.01 2.08 4.00
CA ALA A 127 8.49 1.75 2.67
C ALA A 127 7.06 2.28 2.44
N GLU A 128 6.22 2.23 3.45
CA GLU A 128 4.85 2.72 3.39
C GLU A 128 4.77 4.23 3.61
N GLY A 129 5.32 4.72 4.72
CA GLY A 129 5.24 6.11 5.14
C GLY A 129 5.89 7.04 4.13
N ARG A 130 7.13 6.77 3.72
CA ARG A 130 7.85 7.60 2.75
C ARG A 130 7.14 7.69 1.41
N LEU A 131 6.57 6.58 0.91
CA LEU A 131 5.81 6.57 -0.33
C LEU A 131 4.56 7.44 -0.23
N LEU A 132 3.84 7.38 0.89
CA LEU A 132 2.64 8.19 1.12
C LEU A 132 2.97 9.67 1.34
N THR A 133 4.09 10.00 1.99
CA THR A 133 4.59 11.38 2.13
C THR A 133 4.95 11.99 0.78
N ILE A 134 5.67 11.26 -0.09
CA ILE A 134 6.02 11.74 -1.44
C ILE A 134 4.75 11.93 -2.29
N HIS A 135 3.77 11.05 -2.12
CA HIS A 135 2.51 11.08 -2.87
C HIS A 135 2.71 11.22 -4.37
N PRO A 136 3.40 10.25 -5.02
CA PRO A 136 4.01 10.48 -6.34
C PRO A 136 3.02 10.58 -7.49
N PHE A 137 1.80 10.06 -7.34
CA PHE A 137 0.79 10.06 -8.40
C PHE A 137 -0.26 11.13 -8.18
N PHE A 138 -0.97 11.47 -9.25
CA PHE A 138 -2.07 12.44 -9.20
C PHE A 138 -3.23 11.95 -8.30
N ASP A 139 -3.54 10.67 -8.34
CA ASP A 139 -4.53 10.01 -7.47
C ASP A 139 -4.12 8.55 -7.20
N PHE A 140 -4.91 7.80 -6.46
CA PHE A 140 -4.78 6.37 -6.15
C PHE A 140 -3.51 5.95 -5.40
N ASN A 141 -2.74 6.89 -4.84
CA ASN A 141 -1.51 6.59 -4.11
C ASN A 141 -1.72 5.53 -3.01
N GLY A 142 -2.77 5.64 -2.21
CA GLY A 142 -3.06 4.66 -1.16
C GLY A 142 -3.37 3.24 -1.69
N ARG A 143 -3.92 3.11 -2.91
CA ARG A 143 -4.18 1.81 -3.55
C ARG A 143 -2.90 1.20 -4.09
N VAL A 144 -2.04 2.01 -4.71
CA VAL A 144 -0.70 1.58 -5.14
C VAL A 144 0.15 1.18 -3.94
N THR A 145 0.13 1.95 -2.85
CA THR A 145 0.86 1.62 -1.61
C THR A 145 0.39 0.29 -1.03
N ARG A 146 -0.90 -0.05 -1.12
CA ARG A 146 -1.41 -1.37 -0.70
C ARG A 146 -0.83 -2.50 -1.53
N LEU A 147 -0.78 -2.39 -2.86
CA LEU A 147 -0.17 -3.39 -3.74
C LEU A 147 1.33 -3.51 -3.48
N TRP A 148 2.01 -2.37 -3.33
CA TRP A 148 3.43 -2.31 -3.02
C TRP A 148 3.77 -3.03 -1.71
N ARG A 149 3.04 -2.75 -0.65
CA ARG A 149 3.18 -3.41 0.64
C ARG A 149 2.98 -4.92 0.53
N ARG A 150 1.94 -5.38 -0.17
CA ARG A 150 1.71 -6.80 -0.41
C ARG A 150 2.88 -7.47 -1.12
N GLU A 151 3.43 -6.81 -2.12
CA GLU A 151 4.58 -7.32 -2.86
C GLU A 151 5.85 -7.38 -2.00
N ILE A 152 6.12 -6.34 -1.20
CA ILE A 152 7.23 -6.35 -0.23
C ILE A 152 7.10 -7.54 0.73
N LEU A 153 5.94 -7.71 1.37
CA LEU A 153 5.70 -8.81 2.30
C LEU A 153 5.86 -10.17 1.62
N ARG A 154 5.33 -10.33 0.41
CA ARG A 154 5.42 -11.57 -0.35
C ARG A 154 6.87 -11.94 -0.66
N ARG A 155 7.67 -10.99 -1.20
CA ARG A 155 9.10 -11.24 -1.53
C ARG A 155 9.95 -11.46 -0.28
N ALA A 156 9.64 -10.76 0.80
CA ALA A 156 10.31 -10.95 2.09
C ALA A 156 9.86 -12.23 2.81
N ARG A 157 8.87 -12.98 2.26
CA ARG A 157 8.26 -14.16 2.90
C ARG A 157 7.66 -13.86 4.27
N LEU A 158 7.18 -12.65 4.44
CA LEU A 158 6.50 -12.21 5.64
C LEU A 158 4.98 -12.44 5.51
N PRO A 159 4.29 -12.67 6.62
CA PRO A 159 2.83 -12.81 6.60
C PRO A 159 2.15 -11.56 6.03
N GLN A 160 1.06 -11.78 5.30
CA GLN A 160 0.22 -10.67 4.84
C GLN A 160 -0.61 -10.12 5.99
N VAL A 161 -0.51 -8.82 6.22
CA VAL A 161 -1.26 -8.12 7.27
C VAL A 161 -2.11 -7.00 6.69
N VAL A 162 -3.25 -6.74 7.32
CA VAL A 162 -4.12 -5.61 6.99
C VAL A 162 -3.85 -4.49 7.99
N LEU A 163 -3.29 -3.38 7.55
CA LEU A 163 -2.98 -2.24 8.43
C LEU A 163 -4.21 -1.39 8.75
N THR A 164 -5.08 -1.20 7.77
CA THR A 164 -6.35 -0.48 7.99
C THR A 164 -7.40 -1.47 8.47
N VAL A 165 -7.68 -1.47 9.77
CA VAL A 165 -8.74 -2.28 10.36
C VAL A 165 -10.00 -1.44 10.51
N GLU A 166 -11.15 -2.11 10.49
CA GLU A 166 -12.44 -1.48 10.78
C GLU A 166 -12.46 -0.94 12.21
N GLY A 167 -13.02 0.25 12.36
CA GLY A 167 -13.14 0.97 13.64
C GLY A 167 -12.40 2.31 13.62
N ASP A 168 -13.09 3.35 14.08
CA ASP A 168 -12.61 4.74 14.00
C ASP A 168 -11.32 4.97 14.82
N GLU A 169 -11.15 4.27 15.92
CA GLU A 169 -9.96 4.41 16.78
C GLU A 169 -8.70 3.86 16.12
N HIS A 170 -8.76 2.65 15.57
CA HIS A 170 -7.64 2.02 14.87
C HIS A 170 -7.25 2.79 13.62
N ARG A 171 -8.24 3.27 12.90
CA ARG A 171 -8.04 4.12 11.72
C ARG A 171 -7.36 5.43 12.11
N SER A 172 -7.80 6.08 13.18
CA SER A 172 -7.21 7.32 13.67
C SER A 172 -5.77 7.12 14.15
N ALA A 173 -5.48 6.00 14.82
CA ALA A 173 -4.11 5.66 15.24
C ALA A 173 -3.19 5.46 14.03
N TYR A 174 -3.65 4.77 13.00
CA TYR A 174 -2.89 4.60 11.77
C TYR A 174 -2.61 5.92 11.06
N PHE A 175 -3.60 6.82 10.95
CA PHE A 175 -3.39 8.12 10.31
C PHE A 175 -2.42 9.00 11.12
N ARG A 176 -2.48 8.99 12.47
CA ARG A 176 -1.47 9.70 13.28
C ARG A 176 -0.06 9.13 13.08
N ALA A 177 0.07 7.82 12.92
CA ALA A 177 1.35 7.20 12.62
C ALA A 177 1.90 7.59 11.24
N LEU A 178 1.03 7.79 10.25
CA LEU A 178 1.42 8.34 8.95
C LEU A 178 1.81 9.83 9.04
N GLU A 179 1.09 10.62 9.83
CA GLU A 179 1.46 12.02 10.07
C GLU A 179 2.85 12.14 10.71
N ALA A 180 3.22 11.28 11.65
CA ALA A 180 4.57 11.24 12.21
C ALA A 180 5.62 10.84 11.14
N ALA A 181 5.28 9.94 10.24
CA ALA A 181 6.15 9.54 9.14
C ALA A 181 6.42 10.67 8.13
N ASP A 182 5.56 11.69 8.04
CA ASP A 182 5.79 12.88 7.21
C ASP A 182 7.01 13.67 7.69
N ASP A 183 7.30 13.64 9.00
CA ASP A 183 8.49 14.22 9.63
C ASP A 183 9.65 13.21 9.76
N CYS A 184 9.60 12.08 9.04
CA CYS A 184 10.55 10.98 9.11
C CYS A 184 10.64 10.28 10.49
N ASP A 185 9.64 10.44 11.35
CA ASP A 185 9.48 9.62 12.55
C ASP A 185 8.74 8.32 12.21
N TRP A 186 9.52 7.26 11.93
CA TRP A 186 9.01 5.95 11.55
C TRP A 186 8.51 5.12 12.73
N LYS A 187 8.81 5.54 13.96
CA LYS A 187 8.52 4.71 15.14
C LYS A 187 7.03 4.44 15.34
N PRO A 188 6.11 5.41 15.29
CA PRO A 188 4.69 5.13 15.47
C PRO A 188 4.12 4.17 14.42
N LEU A 189 4.59 4.27 13.16
CA LEU A 189 4.16 3.38 12.09
C LEU A 189 4.79 1.99 12.23
N SER A 190 6.03 1.90 12.70
CA SER A 190 6.71 0.65 13.04
C SER A 190 5.99 -0.09 14.18
N ASP A 191 5.59 0.63 15.24
CA ASP A 191 4.79 0.06 16.34
C ASP A 191 3.41 -0.44 15.83
N HIS A 192 2.80 0.29 14.90
CA HIS A 192 1.55 -0.13 14.28
C HIS A 192 1.72 -1.43 13.46
N TRP A 193 2.82 -1.58 12.72
CA TRP A 193 3.18 -2.81 12.03
C TRP A 193 3.39 -3.98 13.01
N ALA A 194 4.12 -3.76 14.11
CA ALA A 194 4.35 -4.77 15.14
C ALA A 194 3.04 -5.31 15.69
N LEU A 195 2.13 -4.41 16.09
CA LEU A 195 0.82 -4.77 16.59
C LEU A 195 0.02 -5.64 15.58
N ARG A 196 0.15 -5.39 14.28
CA ARG A 196 -0.55 -6.18 13.26
C ARG A 196 0.05 -7.56 13.06
N PHE A 197 1.36 -7.69 13.15
CA PHE A 197 2.00 -9.02 13.12
C PHE A 197 1.65 -9.85 14.35
N GLU A 198 1.55 -9.26 15.53
CA GLU A 198 1.13 -9.95 16.76
C GLU A 198 -0.31 -10.51 16.69
N GLN A 199 -1.17 -9.89 15.89
CA GLN A 199 -2.56 -10.32 15.70
C GLN A 199 -2.73 -11.48 14.69
N ILE A 200 -1.65 -11.93 14.05
CA ILE A 200 -1.70 -13.08 13.16
C ILE A 200 -1.78 -14.33 14.01
N PRO A 201 -2.82 -15.16 13.87
CA PRO A 201 -2.87 -16.43 14.61
C PRO A 201 -1.68 -17.31 14.19
N PRO A 202 -1.07 -18.05 15.14
CA PRO A 202 -0.02 -18.99 14.80
C PRO A 202 -0.54 -19.98 13.74
N PRO A 203 0.32 -20.44 12.80
CA PRO A 203 -0.09 -21.39 11.79
C PRO A 203 -0.71 -22.61 12.48
N THR A 204 -1.96 -22.92 12.17
CA THR A 204 -2.60 -24.14 12.65
C THR A 204 -1.82 -25.30 12.05
N LEU A 205 -1.03 -25.98 12.87
CA LEU A 205 -0.41 -27.25 12.50
C LEU A 205 -1.55 -28.19 12.16
N GLN A 206 -1.85 -28.36 10.88
CA GLN A 206 -2.70 -29.47 10.44
C GLN A 206 -1.97 -30.73 10.89
N ALA A 207 -2.57 -31.47 11.82
CA ALA A 207 -2.08 -32.76 12.23
C ALA A 207 -1.89 -33.59 10.95
N VAL A 208 -0.65 -33.95 10.66
CA VAL A 208 -0.36 -34.93 9.62
C VAL A 208 -1.13 -36.18 10.02
N PRO A 209 -2.04 -36.73 9.18
CA PRO A 209 -2.68 -37.99 9.47
C PRO A 209 -1.57 -39.03 9.69
N THR A 210 -1.48 -39.55 10.92
CA THR A 210 -0.62 -40.70 11.19
C THR A 210 -1.18 -41.88 10.41
N ASP A 211 -0.42 -42.30 9.42
CA ASP A 211 -0.67 -43.52 8.63
C ASP A 211 -0.56 -44.75 9.59
N GLY A 212 -1.63 -45.07 10.28
CA GLY A 212 -1.64 -46.04 11.38
C GLY A 212 -2.96 -46.77 11.57
N ASP A 213 -3.68 -47.06 10.45
CA ASP A 213 -4.76 -48.07 10.53
C ASP A 213 -4.75 -48.91 9.21
N ARG A 214 -3.67 -49.63 9.00
CA ARG A 214 -3.78 -50.87 8.26
C ARG A 214 -4.38 -51.93 9.17
N VAL A 215 -5.68 -52.06 9.10
CA VAL A 215 -6.37 -53.23 9.67
C VAL A 215 -5.96 -54.44 8.81
N GLU A 216 -5.16 -55.30 9.44
CA GLU A 216 -5.05 -56.68 9.00
C GLU A 216 -6.44 -57.36 9.13
N GLY A 217 -6.99 -57.75 8.03
CA GLY A 217 -8.23 -58.52 7.95
C GLY A 217 -7.97 -59.72 7.03
N ALA A 218 -7.96 -60.88 7.67
CA ALA A 218 -7.80 -62.20 7.13
C ALA A 218 -8.74 -62.54 5.92
#